data_14ea5ff1f5e2d86ba0c6d51952fa6ec2
#
_entry.id   14ea5ff1f5e2d86ba0c6d51952fa6ec2
#
_cell.length_a   1.000
_cell.length_b   1.000
_cell.length_c   1.000
_cell.angle_alpha   90.00
_cell.angle_beta   90.00
_cell.angle_gamma   90.00
#
_symmetry.space_group_name_H-M   'P 1'
#
loop_
_entity.id
_entity.type
_entity.pdbx_description
1 polymer ?
#
loop_
_entity_poly.entity_id
_entity_poly.type
_entity_poly.pdbx_seq_one_letter_code
_entity_poly.pdbx_strand_id
1 'polypeptide(L)' 'MKIKIWALSYASIDSDDELYTATIGLYDSKDDAFKAMKDNISYDIKDGDIEDNWKINGNTADYVDDFSNTRKSYIINSL' A
#
# COMPACT_ATOMS: atom_id res chain seq x y z
N MET A 1 26.38 -10.58 11.11
CA MET A 1 25.30 -9.57 11.32
C MET A 1 24.16 -9.86 10.37
N LYS A 2 22.95 -9.96 10.89
CA LYS A 2 21.78 -10.15 10.04
C LYS A 2 21.26 -8.79 9.60
N ILE A 3 21.17 -8.61 8.29
CA ILE A 3 20.54 -7.42 7.72
C ILE A 3 19.08 -7.78 7.48
N LYS A 4 18.17 -6.98 8.04
CA LYS A 4 16.75 -7.15 7.82
C LYS A 4 16.26 -6.08 6.86
N ILE A 5 15.66 -6.53 5.78
CA ILE A 5 15.14 -5.66 4.73
C ILE A 5 13.62 -5.72 4.76
N TRP A 6 12.99 -4.57 4.66
CA TRP A 6 11.53 -4.43 4.63
C TRP A 6 11.09 -4.02 3.24
N ALA A 7 10.11 -4.73 2.71
CA ALA A 7 9.55 -4.43 1.40
C ALA A 7 8.17 -3.79 1.55
N LEU A 8 7.94 -2.73 0.80
CA LEU A 8 6.62 -2.12 0.66
C LEU A 8 6.07 -2.54 -0.71
N SER A 9 4.94 -3.22 -0.70
CA SER A 9 4.29 -3.72 -1.91
C SER A 9 2.83 -3.27 -1.94
N TYR A 10 2.23 -3.30 -3.12
CA TYR A 10 0.79 -3.08 -3.21
C TYR A 10 0.12 -4.16 -4.05
N ALA A 11 -1.17 -4.33 -3.80
CA ALA A 11 -2.07 -5.11 -4.62
C ALA A 11 -3.30 -4.26 -4.91
N SER A 12 -3.77 -4.29 -6.14
CA SER A 12 -4.91 -3.48 -6.57
C SER A 12 -5.80 -4.31 -7.47
N ILE A 13 -7.12 -4.22 -7.25
CA ILE A 13 -8.12 -4.84 -8.11
C ILE A 13 -9.01 -3.71 -8.64
N ASP A 14 -9.11 -3.59 -9.95
CA ASP A 14 -9.93 -2.56 -10.57
C ASP A 14 -11.37 -3.05 -10.83
N SER A 15 -12.18 -2.18 -11.44
CA SER A 15 -13.59 -2.48 -11.72
C SER A 15 -13.78 -3.63 -12.72
N ASP A 16 -12.73 -4.01 -13.46
CA ASP A 16 -12.77 -5.13 -14.40
C ASP A 16 -12.24 -6.42 -13.77
N ASP A 17 -12.06 -6.45 -12.45
CA ASP A 17 -11.51 -7.58 -11.69
C ASP A 17 -10.08 -7.94 -12.06
N GLU A 18 -9.34 -7.02 -12.65
CA GLU A 18 -7.92 -7.24 -12.93
C GLU A 18 -7.08 -6.96 -11.69
N LEU A 19 -6.20 -7.90 -11.37
CA LEU A 19 -5.29 -7.79 -10.23
C LEU A 19 -3.92 -7.28 -10.67
N TYR A 20 -3.48 -6.21 -10.01
CA TYR A 20 -2.15 -5.63 -10.21
C TYR A 20 -1.38 -5.72 -8.90
N THR A 21 -0.13 -6.15 -8.99
CA THR A 21 0.76 -6.20 -7.82
C THR A 21 2.13 -5.66 -8.21
N ALA A 22 2.79 -5.00 -7.26
CA ALA A 22 4.16 -4.55 -7.46
C ALA A 22 4.84 -4.28 -6.12
N THR A 23 6.17 -4.41 -6.11
CA THR A 23 6.98 -3.93 -5.00
C THR A 23 7.38 -2.49 -5.28
N ILE A 24 7.04 -1.60 -4.34
CA ILE A 24 7.30 -0.16 -4.50
C ILE A 24 8.73 0.17 -4.12
N GLY A 25 9.23 -0.40 -3.03
CA GLY A 25 10.58 -0.13 -2.57
C GLY A 25 11.04 -1.07 -1.49
N LEU A 26 12.33 -1.00 -1.20
CA LEU A 26 12.98 -1.75 -0.14
C LEU A 26 13.59 -0.76 0.85
N TYR A 27 13.47 -1.08 2.13
CA TYR A 27 13.88 -0.19 3.23
C TYR A 27 14.65 -0.99 4.26
N ASP A 28 15.57 -0.33 4.95
CA ASP A 28 16.38 -0.98 5.99
C ASP A 28 15.72 -0.93 7.37
N SER A 29 14.57 -0.25 7.49
CA SER A 29 13.80 -0.27 8.72
C SER A 29 12.29 -0.34 8.42
N LYS A 30 11.54 -0.91 9.36
CA LYS A 30 10.09 -0.96 9.29
C LYS A 30 9.49 0.45 9.30
N ASP A 31 10.08 1.35 10.10
CA ASP A 31 9.58 2.72 10.21
C ASP A 31 9.70 3.47 8.87
N ASP A 32 10.79 3.28 8.15
CA ASP A 32 10.97 3.90 6.83
C ASP A 32 9.99 3.34 5.82
N ALA A 33 9.75 2.03 5.83
CA ALA A 33 8.75 1.40 4.98
C ALA A 33 7.35 1.91 5.29
N PHE A 34 7.03 2.07 6.58
CA PHE A 34 5.73 2.57 7.03
C PHE A 34 5.52 4.02 6.60
N LYS A 35 6.56 4.84 6.72
CA LYS A 35 6.52 6.22 6.25
C LYS A 35 6.28 6.31 4.75
N ALA A 36 6.97 5.47 3.98
CA ALA A 36 6.77 5.40 2.53
C ALA A 36 5.35 4.95 2.18
N MET A 37 4.77 4.02 2.95
CA MET A 37 3.38 3.60 2.77
C MET A 37 2.43 4.78 2.96
N LYS A 38 2.61 5.55 4.03
CA LYS A 38 1.78 6.72 4.29
C LYS A 38 1.91 7.79 3.20
N ASP A 39 3.13 7.99 2.70
CA ASP A 39 3.38 8.94 1.61
C ASP A 39 2.65 8.50 0.34
N ASN A 40 2.66 7.21 0.03
CA ASN A 40 1.93 6.67 -1.12
C ASN A 40 0.42 6.81 -0.97
N ILE A 41 -0.11 6.58 0.23
CA ILE A 41 -1.54 6.79 0.50
C ILE A 41 -1.91 8.26 0.29
N SER A 42 -1.10 9.18 0.80
CA SER A 42 -1.32 10.61 0.63
C SER A 42 -1.31 11.02 -0.83
N TYR A 43 -0.41 10.46 -1.61
CA TYR A 43 -0.35 10.68 -3.05
C TYR A 43 -1.62 10.17 -3.73
N ASP A 44 -2.08 8.97 -3.39
CA ASP A 44 -3.28 8.38 -3.97
C ASP A 44 -4.52 9.24 -3.69
N ILE A 45 -4.64 9.77 -2.48
CA ILE A 45 -5.76 10.64 -2.10
C ILE A 45 -5.72 11.95 -2.88
N LYS A 46 -4.55 12.54 -2.97
CA LYS A 46 -4.37 13.89 -3.53
C LYS A 46 -4.38 13.90 -5.06
N ASP A 47 -3.66 12.96 -5.68
CA ASP A 47 -3.44 12.94 -7.13
C ASP A 47 -4.13 11.79 -7.83
N GLY A 48 -4.51 10.74 -7.10
CA GLY A 48 -5.17 9.57 -7.64
C GLY A 48 -6.69 9.59 -7.60
N ASP A 49 -7.28 10.67 -7.07
CA ASP A 49 -8.73 10.83 -6.92
C ASP A 49 -9.36 9.71 -6.08
N ILE A 50 -8.63 9.25 -5.06
CA ILE A 50 -9.07 8.21 -4.13
C ILE A 50 -9.50 8.89 -2.84
N GLU A 51 -10.61 8.43 -2.26
CA GLU A 51 -11.13 8.99 -1.01
C GLU A 51 -10.26 8.65 0.20
N ASP A 52 -10.33 9.50 1.22
CA ASP A 52 -9.56 9.32 2.45
C ASP A 52 -10.31 8.40 3.43
N ASN A 53 -10.46 7.13 3.03
CA ASN A 53 -11.11 6.13 3.88
C ASN A 53 -10.25 4.87 4.04
N TRP A 54 -8.95 5.05 4.04
CA TRP A 54 -8.00 3.96 4.23
C TRP A 54 -8.07 3.42 5.66
N LYS A 55 -8.00 2.09 5.78
CA LYS A 55 -7.90 1.43 7.09
C LYS A 55 -6.50 0.88 7.24
N ILE A 56 -5.78 1.40 8.24
CA ILE A 56 -4.43 0.95 8.55
C ILE A 56 -4.50 -0.04 9.71
N ASN A 57 -3.98 -1.24 9.49
CA ASN A 57 -4.00 -2.30 10.49
C ASN A 57 -2.63 -2.99 10.52
N GLY A 58 -1.78 -2.59 11.47
CA GLY A 58 -0.43 -3.12 11.56
C GLY A 58 0.40 -2.81 10.33
N ASN A 59 0.80 -3.85 9.60
CA ASN A 59 1.66 -3.74 8.42
C ASN A 59 0.88 -3.58 7.11
N THR A 60 -0.42 -3.40 7.19
CA THR A 60 -1.27 -3.29 6.00
C THR A 60 -2.10 -2.02 6.03
N ALA A 61 -2.43 -1.52 4.86
CA ALA A 61 -3.39 -0.43 4.69
C ALA A 61 -4.33 -0.82 3.55
N ASP A 62 -5.63 -0.79 3.81
CA ASP A 62 -6.64 -1.25 2.87
C ASP A 62 -7.59 -0.14 2.49
N TYR A 63 -7.90 -0.08 1.22
CA TYR A 63 -8.88 0.84 0.64
C TYR A 63 -9.91 0.05 -0.17
N VAL A 64 -11.18 0.35 0.05
CA VAL A 64 -12.28 -0.24 -0.71
C VAL A 64 -13.19 0.88 -1.16
N ASP A 65 -13.45 0.95 -2.45
CA ASP A 65 -14.45 1.83 -3.04
C ASP A 65 -15.57 0.97 -3.58
N ASP A 66 -16.65 0.87 -2.81
CA ASP A 66 -17.80 0.05 -3.18
C ASP A 66 -18.53 0.60 -4.41
N PHE A 67 -18.43 1.88 -4.66
CA PHE A 67 -19.11 2.51 -5.79
C PHE A 67 -18.47 2.12 -7.12
N SER A 68 -17.15 2.15 -7.20
CA SER A 68 -16.42 1.77 -8.41
C SER A 68 -15.94 0.31 -8.39
N ASN A 69 -16.18 -0.40 -7.29
CA ASN A 69 -15.70 -1.77 -7.08
C ASN A 69 -14.17 -1.89 -7.20
N THR A 70 -13.47 -0.88 -6.72
CA THR A 70 -12.01 -0.83 -6.71
C THR A 70 -11.50 -1.12 -5.32
N ARG A 71 -10.41 -1.91 -5.22
CA ARG A 71 -9.77 -2.25 -3.96
C ARG A 71 -8.26 -2.08 -4.12
N LYS A 72 -7.61 -1.57 -3.07
CA LYS A 72 -6.16 -1.43 -3.06
C LYS A 72 -5.64 -1.69 -1.66
N SER A 73 -4.51 -2.39 -1.58
CA SER A 73 -3.84 -2.66 -0.32
C SER A 73 -2.36 -2.39 -0.45
N TYR A 74 -1.78 -1.78 0.60
CA TYR A 74 -0.34 -1.71 0.78
C TYR A 74 0.05 -2.69 1.88
N ILE A 75 1.17 -3.36 1.68
CA ILE A 75 1.65 -4.41 2.58
C ILE A 75 3.13 -4.19 2.84
N ILE A 76 3.53 -4.25 4.11
CA ILE A 76 4.92 -4.19 4.53
C ILE A 76 5.33 -5.56 5.03
N ASN A 77 6.36 -6.15 4.43
CA ASN A 77 6.88 -7.46 4.80
C ASN A 77 8.39 -7.39 5.01
N SER A 78 8.87 -8.16 5.98
CA SER A 78 10.32 -8.38 6.09
C SER A 78 10.74 -9.51 5.17
N LEU A 79 11.86 -9.33 4.53
CA LEU A 79 12.45 -10.33 3.66
C LEU A 79 13.42 -11.25 4.44
#